data_2f39ab6ddf392d6ea7d645737b41f0aa
#
_entry.id   2f39ab6ddf392d6ea7d645737b41f0aa
#
_cell.length_a   1.000
_cell.length_b   1.000
_cell.length_c   1.000
_cell.angle_alpha   90.00
_cell.angle_beta   90.00
_cell.angle_gamma   90.00
#
_symmetry.space_group_name_H-M   'P 1'
#
loop_
_entity.id
_entity.type
_entity.pdbx_description
1 polymer ?
#
loop_
_entity_poly.entity_id
_entity_poly.type
_entity_poly.pdbx_seq_one_letter_code
_entity_poly.pdbx_strand_id
1 'polypeptide(L)'
;MKKLALVLVLVFVFALPVFANPFVDVPLNHWAYDSVQSLAAKGVIVGYPDGTFGGGKTMTRYEFAEAVAKALAYVEAKGYASADDVAVLEKLAIEFADELASLGVTVADLEAAVGANSEAITALETTVAKHEKFFDQVVITGDLTATYTKVVVPMTVATLSDEAEITFTATINDQTTAGVTVTATDVLSGAPAYAVAWSGFFVDYKGADLQLRVGKVKPATIGLGLIFDSDDFDGFLATWVWDTENDLGDWTLFGDVEDYYVANISFALGDEDEVAVGVTASYDPLALGMAGSLDLAFTLGDDDETTIAAEAGVFYATTLTYAGALTIDTSLDDLGLAIDAHYVTAGFVPSTSGFTADRFGVGVEATYPLTEKVDGTLSWDYAMDSAMAAVVTHTIEGDLVYTVNADTSETAELDATYNVLTSGITASAAYLNYPLADDYVLSGKVAYDYPAATYAGVATLVYTIASDMKLTAEGRVDSNGAAFWSAEAQLAYNLGTNTDLTVGYEQNTWSDDINDYDAMTISDTLGTLSAGLEVTF
;
A
#
# COMPACT_ATOMS: atom_id res chain seq x y z
N MET A 1 -44.02 4.76 -9.05
CA MET A 1 -42.86 5.47 -8.45
C MET A 1 -43.23 6.88 -7.92
N LYS A 2 -43.82 7.79 -8.70
CA LYS A 2 -44.14 9.16 -8.23
C LYS A 2 -45.09 9.20 -7.01
N LYS A 3 -46.05 8.25 -6.87
CA LYS A 3 -46.95 8.18 -5.71
C LYS A 3 -46.26 7.64 -4.44
N LEU A 4 -45.25 6.78 -4.57
CA LEU A 4 -44.45 6.26 -3.46
C LEU A 4 -43.51 7.34 -2.89
N ALA A 5 -42.90 8.13 -3.77
CA ALA A 5 -42.04 9.27 -3.39
C ALA A 5 -42.88 10.34 -2.63
N LEU A 6 -44.10 10.59 -3.05
CA LEU A 6 -44.99 11.56 -2.37
C LEU A 6 -45.37 11.12 -0.97
N VAL A 7 -45.64 9.83 -0.78
CA VAL A 7 -45.95 9.25 0.55
C VAL A 7 -44.71 9.29 1.45
N LEU A 8 -43.51 9.01 0.92
CA LEU A 8 -42.25 9.09 1.67
C LEU A 8 -41.92 10.52 2.10
N VAL A 9 -42.12 11.51 1.22
CA VAL A 9 -41.96 12.93 1.56
C VAL A 9 -42.97 13.37 2.61
N LEU A 10 -44.25 12.90 2.52
CA LEU A 10 -45.29 13.24 3.50
C LEU A 10 -44.97 12.64 4.89
N VAL A 11 -44.46 11.41 4.94
CA VAL A 11 -44.01 10.76 6.20
C VAL A 11 -42.81 11.49 6.80
N PHE A 12 -41.90 11.99 5.98
CA PHE A 12 -40.71 12.72 6.45
C PHE A 12 -41.06 14.11 7.02
N VAL A 13 -42.09 14.78 6.45
CA VAL A 13 -42.57 16.08 6.95
C VAL A 13 -43.28 15.96 8.31
N PHE A 14 -43.93 14.83 8.60
CA PHE A 14 -44.57 14.59 9.90
C PHE A 14 -43.63 14.01 10.97
N ALA A 15 -42.40 13.63 10.63
CA ALA A 15 -41.40 13.09 11.54
C ALA A 15 -40.45 14.15 12.14
N LEU A 16 -40.69 15.45 11.88
CA LEU A 16 -39.92 16.50 12.55
C LEU A 16 -40.27 16.49 14.05
N PRO A 17 -39.26 16.36 14.94
CA PRO A 17 -39.49 16.45 16.37
C PRO A 17 -40.02 17.86 16.68
N VAL A 18 -41.29 17.94 17.13
CA VAL A 18 -41.81 19.17 17.70
C VAL A 18 -41.12 19.35 19.04
N PHE A 19 -40.11 20.21 19.09
CA PHE A 19 -39.51 20.66 20.34
C PHE A 19 -40.54 21.48 21.09
N ALA A 20 -41.35 20.82 21.94
CA ALA A 20 -42.24 21.50 22.84
C ALA A 20 -41.37 22.23 23.89
N ASN A 21 -41.54 23.55 23.98
CA ASN A 21 -40.92 24.32 25.05
C ASN A 21 -41.48 23.80 26.40
N PRO A 22 -40.65 23.28 27.31
CA PRO A 22 -41.11 22.71 28.57
C PRO A 22 -41.72 23.75 29.51
N PHE A 23 -41.42 25.06 29.32
CA PHE A 23 -41.90 26.14 30.16
C PHE A 23 -42.38 27.33 29.31
N VAL A 24 -43.56 27.83 29.59
CA VAL A 24 -44.18 28.90 28.79
C VAL A 24 -43.54 30.27 28.97
N ASP A 25 -42.81 30.49 30.05
CA ASP A 25 -42.18 31.76 30.43
C ASP A 25 -40.67 31.84 30.11
N VAL A 26 -40.07 30.82 29.44
CA VAL A 26 -38.72 30.86 28.97
C VAL A 26 -38.69 31.07 27.46
N PRO A 27 -38.38 32.26 26.95
CA PRO A 27 -38.34 32.54 25.53
C PRO A 27 -37.23 31.77 24.80
N LEU A 28 -37.48 31.33 23.55
CA LEU A 28 -36.52 30.58 22.73
C LEU A 28 -35.17 31.30 22.53
N ASN A 29 -35.16 32.61 22.58
CA ASN A 29 -33.97 33.45 22.45
C ASN A 29 -33.34 33.84 23.80
N HIS A 30 -33.81 33.28 24.92
CA HIS A 30 -33.23 33.56 26.22
C HIS A 30 -31.88 32.82 26.36
N TRP A 31 -30.86 33.47 26.88
CA TRP A 31 -29.49 32.91 27.04
C TRP A 31 -29.44 31.57 27.79
N ALA A 32 -30.38 31.32 28.70
CA ALA A 32 -30.47 30.11 29.51
C ALA A 32 -31.42 29.05 28.90
N TYR A 33 -32.05 29.29 27.74
CA TYR A 33 -33.08 28.42 27.18
C TYR A 33 -32.61 26.98 27.02
N ASP A 34 -31.48 26.76 26.34
CA ASP A 34 -30.90 25.43 26.05
C ASP A 34 -30.58 24.66 27.32
N SER A 35 -30.01 25.36 28.33
CA SER A 35 -29.68 24.77 29.63
C SER A 35 -30.94 24.35 30.40
N VAL A 36 -31.94 25.23 30.47
CA VAL A 36 -33.20 24.96 31.16
C VAL A 36 -33.95 23.82 30.46
N GLN A 37 -34.02 23.82 29.13
CA GLN A 37 -34.63 22.75 28.36
C GLN A 37 -33.94 21.40 28.58
N SER A 38 -32.58 21.39 28.55
CA SER A 38 -31.79 20.18 28.79
C SER A 38 -32.02 19.61 30.19
N LEU A 39 -32.06 20.45 31.21
CA LEU A 39 -32.29 20.04 32.59
C LEU A 39 -33.73 19.58 32.83
N ALA A 40 -34.72 20.20 32.17
CA ALA A 40 -36.09 19.76 32.19
C ALA A 40 -36.29 18.40 31.51
N ALA A 41 -35.68 18.19 30.36
CA ALA A 41 -35.69 16.91 29.64
C ALA A 41 -35.09 15.76 30.47
N LYS A 42 -34.11 16.08 31.33
CA LYS A 42 -33.48 15.14 32.26
C LYS A 42 -34.27 14.97 33.58
N GLY A 43 -35.37 15.71 33.77
CA GLY A 43 -36.16 15.65 34.97
C GLY A 43 -35.53 16.30 36.20
N VAL A 44 -34.42 17.00 36.04
CA VAL A 44 -33.69 17.73 37.12
C VAL A 44 -34.50 18.98 37.52
N ILE A 45 -35.06 19.67 36.54
CA ILE A 45 -35.94 20.84 36.76
C ILE A 45 -37.37 20.46 36.37
N VAL A 46 -38.31 20.74 37.23
CA VAL A 46 -39.76 20.40 37.01
C VAL A 46 -40.59 21.64 36.73
N GLY A 47 -40.16 22.82 37.21
CA GLY A 47 -40.96 24.03 37.15
C GLY A 47 -42.14 24.04 38.10
N TYR A 48 -43.02 25.04 37.94
CA TYR A 48 -44.21 25.19 38.76
C TYR A 48 -45.44 24.48 38.14
N PRO A 49 -46.49 24.19 38.95
CA PRO A 49 -47.69 23.50 38.45
C PRO A 49 -48.45 24.26 37.35
N ASP A 50 -48.20 25.56 37.20
CA ASP A 50 -48.78 26.42 36.16
C ASP A 50 -48.02 26.35 34.82
N GLY A 51 -47.00 25.53 34.72
CA GLY A 51 -46.18 25.36 33.51
C GLY A 51 -45.11 26.42 33.33
N THR A 52 -44.79 27.21 34.36
CA THR A 52 -43.73 28.22 34.33
C THR A 52 -42.45 27.72 34.96
N PHE A 53 -41.33 28.28 34.54
CA PHE A 53 -40.00 28.07 35.17
C PHE A 53 -39.78 29.07 36.31
N GLY A 54 -40.32 30.27 36.18
CA GLY A 54 -40.19 31.32 37.19
C GLY A 54 -38.78 31.92 37.29
N GLY A 55 -38.06 32.04 36.17
CA GLY A 55 -36.63 32.45 36.13
C GLY A 55 -36.31 33.82 36.77
N GLY A 56 -37.29 34.67 37.02
CA GLY A 56 -37.16 35.93 37.73
C GLY A 56 -37.47 35.86 39.23
N LYS A 57 -37.90 34.69 39.76
CA LYS A 57 -38.17 34.48 41.17
C LYS A 57 -36.92 34.03 41.92
N THR A 58 -36.81 34.43 43.19
CA THR A 58 -35.81 33.88 44.10
C THR A 58 -36.16 32.45 44.45
N MET A 59 -35.23 31.53 44.27
CA MET A 59 -35.35 30.13 44.63
C MET A 59 -35.27 29.95 46.14
N THR A 60 -36.17 29.17 46.71
CA THR A 60 -36.10 28.78 48.11
C THR A 60 -35.02 27.72 48.34
N ARG A 61 -34.53 27.58 49.57
CA ARG A 61 -33.58 26.49 49.91
C ARG A 61 -34.19 25.11 49.63
N TYR A 62 -35.50 24.92 49.81
CA TYR A 62 -36.21 23.66 49.50
C TYR A 62 -36.23 23.35 48.01
N GLU A 63 -36.54 24.34 47.18
CA GLU A 63 -36.55 24.15 45.70
C GLU A 63 -35.14 23.84 45.19
N PHE A 64 -34.12 24.47 45.76
CA PHE A 64 -32.74 24.16 45.38
C PHE A 64 -32.31 22.77 45.85
N ALA A 65 -32.65 22.35 47.07
CA ALA A 65 -32.37 21.00 47.57
C ALA A 65 -33.07 19.92 46.73
N GLU A 66 -34.32 20.18 46.30
CA GLU A 66 -35.04 19.29 45.40
C GLU A 66 -34.36 19.14 44.04
N ALA A 67 -33.85 20.25 43.46
CA ALA A 67 -33.11 20.21 42.20
C ALA A 67 -31.82 19.42 42.34
N VAL A 68 -31.06 19.59 43.44
CA VAL A 68 -29.86 18.82 43.73
C VAL A 68 -30.17 17.32 43.91
N ALA A 69 -31.20 16.96 44.66
CA ALA A 69 -31.61 15.57 44.84
C ALA A 69 -31.94 14.88 43.50
N LYS A 70 -32.67 15.59 42.63
CA LYS A 70 -33.01 15.07 41.29
C LYS A 70 -31.78 14.97 40.37
N ALA A 71 -30.85 15.92 40.45
CA ALA A 71 -29.57 15.86 39.72
C ALA A 71 -28.73 14.64 40.13
N LEU A 72 -28.65 14.39 41.44
CA LEU A 72 -27.96 13.21 41.99
C LEU A 72 -28.58 11.91 41.53
N ALA A 73 -29.92 11.80 41.64
CA ALA A 73 -30.67 10.63 41.18
C ALA A 73 -30.47 10.39 39.66
N TYR A 74 -30.38 11.46 38.87
CA TYR A 74 -30.11 11.35 37.43
C TYR A 74 -28.71 10.82 37.15
N VAL A 75 -27.68 11.34 37.85
CA VAL A 75 -26.30 10.91 37.73
C VAL A 75 -26.15 9.45 38.14
N GLU A 76 -26.74 9.06 39.26
CA GLU A 76 -26.76 7.67 39.75
C GLU A 76 -27.41 6.71 38.73
N ALA A 77 -28.56 7.07 38.19
CA ALA A 77 -29.26 6.26 37.21
C ALA A 77 -28.51 6.08 35.87
N LYS A 78 -27.64 7.02 35.53
CA LYS A 78 -26.83 6.97 34.30
C LYS A 78 -25.49 6.26 34.49
N GLY A 79 -24.97 6.15 35.71
CA GLY A 79 -23.73 5.43 36.02
C GLY A 79 -22.47 6.07 35.46
N TYR A 80 -22.50 7.38 35.06
CA TYR A 80 -21.33 8.13 34.65
C TYR A 80 -21.38 9.58 35.14
N ALA A 81 -20.29 10.01 35.74
CA ALA A 81 -19.97 11.39 36.05
C ALA A 81 -18.45 11.54 36.12
N SER A 82 -17.89 12.70 35.81
CA SER A 82 -16.48 12.92 36.06
C SER A 82 -16.22 13.01 37.58
N ALA A 83 -14.99 12.69 38.00
CA ALA A 83 -14.59 12.80 39.42
C ALA A 83 -14.82 14.24 39.99
N ASP A 84 -14.63 15.25 39.16
CA ASP A 84 -14.85 16.64 39.51
C ASP A 84 -16.33 16.96 39.70
N ASP A 85 -17.22 16.43 38.84
CA ASP A 85 -18.68 16.61 38.96
C ASP A 85 -19.18 15.95 40.23
N VAL A 86 -18.68 14.76 40.54
CA VAL A 86 -19.00 14.02 41.78
C VAL A 86 -18.59 14.80 43.01
N ALA A 87 -17.37 15.37 43.02
CA ALA A 87 -16.87 16.17 44.17
C ALA A 87 -17.68 17.46 44.38
N VAL A 88 -18.19 18.07 43.30
CA VAL A 88 -19.07 19.26 43.42
C VAL A 88 -20.45 18.85 43.98
N LEU A 89 -21.00 17.75 43.52
CA LEU A 89 -22.30 17.22 44.03
C LEU A 89 -22.20 16.81 45.50
N GLU A 90 -21.08 16.20 45.92
CA GLU A 90 -20.82 15.85 47.32
C GLU A 90 -20.82 17.08 48.21
N LYS A 91 -20.13 18.16 47.83
CA LYS A 91 -20.14 19.42 48.57
C LYS A 91 -21.53 20.03 48.70
N LEU A 92 -22.29 20.00 47.62
CA LEU A 92 -23.69 20.47 47.61
C LEU A 92 -24.59 19.59 48.50
N ALA A 93 -24.39 18.27 48.51
CA ALA A 93 -25.14 17.35 49.37
C ALA A 93 -24.89 17.62 50.86
N ILE A 94 -23.63 17.93 51.26
CA ILE A 94 -23.28 18.30 52.66
C ILE A 94 -23.90 19.63 53.03
N GLU A 95 -23.85 20.64 52.15
CA GLU A 95 -24.41 21.98 52.41
C GLU A 95 -25.93 21.97 52.64
N PHE A 96 -26.65 21.07 51.93
CA PHE A 96 -28.10 20.95 51.98
C PHE A 96 -28.60 19.69 52.71
N ALA A 97 -27.80 19.13 53.61
CA ALA A 97 -28.10 17.86 54.27
C ALA A 97 -29.46 17.83 54.97
N ASP A 98 -29.84 18.92 55.67
CA ASP A 98 -31.10 18.99 56.39
C ASP A 98 -32.32 19.02 55.43
N GLU A 99 -32.20 19.75 54.32
CA GLU A 99 -33.25 19.83 53.31
C GLU A 99 -33.39 18.50 52.55
N LEU A 100 -32.28 17.84 52.21
CA LEU A 100 -32.23 16.53 51.58
C LEU A 100 -32.84 15.45 52.48
N ALA A 101 -32.52 15.48 53.78
CA ALA A 101 -33.11 14.55 54.75
C ALA A 101 -34.64 14.68 54.84
N SER A 102 -35.18 15.90 54.68
CA SER A 102 -36.63 16.14 54.63
C SER A 102 -37.30 15.58 53.38
N LEU A 103 -36.53 15.40 52.32
CA LEU A 103 -36.96 14.80 51.02
C LEU A 103 -36.74 13.28 50.99
N GLY A 104 -36.31 12.66 52.10
CA GLY A 104 -36.05 11.23 52.18
C GLY A 104 -34.70 10.75 51.62
N VAL A 105 -33.80 11.68 51.39
CA VAL A 105 -32.41 11.38 50.92
C VAL A 105 -31.47 11.54 52.14
N THR A 106 -30.73 10.50 52.50
CA THR A 106 -29.74 10.61 53.57
C THR A 106 -28.37 10.94 52.99
N VAL A 107 -27.61 11.80 53.66
CA VAL A 107 -26.22 12.15 53.23
C VAL A 107 -25.35 10.91 53.18
N ALA A 108 -25.54 9.97 54.08
CA ALA A 108 -24.78 8.72 54.11
C ALA A 108 -25.04 7.84 52.86
N ASP A 109 -26.29 7.80 52.36
CA ASP A 109 -26.63 7.04 51.13
C ASP A 109 -25.99 7.69 49.91
N LEU A 110 -25.93 9.04 49.89
CA LEU A 110 -25.28 9.80 48.82
C LEU A 110 -23.75 9.62 48.83
N GLU A 111 -23.11 9.70 50.01
CA GLU A 111 -21.67 9.45 50.20
C GLU A 111 -21.31 8.02 49.74
N ALA A 112 -22.12 7.03 50.07
CA ALA A 112 -21.92 5.64 49.63
C ALA A 112 -22.04 5.49 48.11
N ALA A 113 -23.06 6.12 47.49
CA ALA A 113 -23.28 6.08 46.05
C ALA A 113 -22.15 6.82 45.28
N VAL A 114 -21.71 7.98 45.81
CA VAL A 114 -20.58 8.74 45.27
C VAL A 114 -19.26 7.96 45.37
N GLY A 115 -19.01 7.28 46.49
CA GLY A 115 -17.87 6.41 46.67
C GLY A 115 -17.84 5.26 45.68
N ALA A 116 -18.97 4.54 45.54
CA ALA A 116 -19.08 3.43 44.58
C ALA A 116 -18.89 3.89 43.12
N ASN A 117 -19.44 5.07 42.75
CA ASN A 117 -19.24 5.62 41.42
C ASN A 117 -17.78 6.00 41.17
N SER A 118 -17.09 6.60 42.15
CA SER A 118 -15.66 6.94 42.04
C SER A 118 -14.79 5.70 41.82
N GLU A 119 -15.07 4.60 42.55
CA GLU A 119 -14.37 3.33 42.36
C GLU A 119 -14.65 2.74 40.95
N ALA A 120 -15.91 2.79 40.49
CA ALA A 120 -16.28 2.32 39.16
C ALA A 120 -15.62 3.14 38.03
N ILE A 121 -15.53 4.45 38.19
CA ILE A 121 -14.82 5.33 37.24
C ILE A 121 -13.33 4.96 37.17
N THR A 122 -12.66 4.84 38.32
CA THR A 122 -11.24 4.45 38.37
C THR A 122 -10.99 3.09 37.72
N ALA A 123 -11.87 2.12 37.93
CA ALA A 123 -11.80 0.81 37.30
C ALA A 123 -12.00 0.89 35.77
N LEU A 124 -12.94 1.76 35.33
CA LEU A 124 -13.20 2.00 33.90
C LEU A 124 -12.00 2.70 33.24
N GLU A 125 -11.45 3.75 33.86
CA GLU A 125 -10.27 4.46 33.38
C GLU A 125 -9.09 3.51 33.21
N THR A 126 -8.86 2.62 34.21
CA THR A 126 -7.83 1.60 34.12
C THR A 126 -8.07 0.61 32.97
N THR A 127 -9.31 0.28 32.70
CA THR A 127 -9.68 -0.65 31.62
C THR A 127 -9.52 0.02 30.25
N VAL A 128 -9.96 1.27 30.14
CA VAL A 128 -9.80 2.08 28.91
C VAL A 128 -8.30 2.26 28.60
N ALA A 129 -7.49 2.63 29.58
CA ALA A 129 -6.05 2.77 29.39
C ALA A 129 -5.36 1.46 28.94
N LYS A 130 -5.84 0.32 29.39
CA LYS A 130 -5.34 -0.98 28.89
C LYS A 130 -5.75 -1.24 27.45
N HIS A 131 -6.99 -0.89 27.08
CA HIS A 131 -7.47 -1.05 25.72
C HIS A 131 -6.75 -0.08 24.76
N GLU A 132 -6.59 1.18 25.14
CA GLU A 132 -5.82 2.16 24.37
C GLU A 132 -4.41 1.64 24.12
N LYS A 133 -3.70 1.23 25.17
CA LYS A 133 -2.38 0.65 25.03
C LYS A 133 -2.34 -0.59 24.12
N PHE A 134 -3.35 -1.44 24.15
CA PHE A 134 -3.44 -2.60 23.26
C PHE A 134 -3.61 -2.16 21.80
N PHE A 135 -4.53 -1.23 21.53
CA PHE A 135 -4.76 -0.72 20.17
C PHE A 135 -3.57 0.08 19.63
N ASP A 136 -2.83 0.78 20.50
CA ASP A 136 -1.60 1.46 20.12
C ASP A 136 -0.44 0.48 19.79
N GLN A 137 -0.48 -0.72 20.38
CA GLN A 137 0.56 -1.73 20.21
C GLN A 137 0.28 -2.76 19.13
N VAL A 138 -0.97 -2.93 18.72
CA VAL A 138 -1.37 -3.94 17.73
C VAL A 138 -2.03 -3.27 16.54
N VAL A 139 -1.36 -3.36 15.39
CA VAL A 139 -1.89 -2.92 14.11
C VAL A 139 -2.33 -4.15 13.32
N ILE A 140 -3.52 -4.11 12.78
CA ILE A 140 -4.06 -5.13 11.89
C ILE A 140 -4.22 -4.49 10.53
N THR A 141 -3.55 -5.05 9.53
CA THR A 141 -3.67 -4.65 8.13
C THR A 141 -4.01 -5.86 7.28
N GLY A 142 -4.58 -5.65 6.12
CA GLY A 142 -4.83 -6.77 5.24
C GLY A 142 -5.63 -6.39 4.02
N ASP A 143 -5.66 -7.32 3.09
CA ASP A 143 -6.40 -7.25 1.84
C ASP A 143 -7.34 -8.43 1.74
N LEU A 144 -8.57 -8.15 1.33
CA LEU A 144 -9.58 -9.15 1.04
C LEU A 144 -10.00 -8.99 -0.41
N THR A 145 -9.77 -10.01 -1.22
CA THR A 145 -10.22 -10.05 -2.61
C THR A 145 -11.19 -11.20 -2.83
N ALA A 146 -12.25 -10.95 -3.57
CA ALA A 146 -13.15 -11.98 -4.02
C ALA A 146 -13.45 -11.75 -5.50
N THR A 147 -13.14 -12.73 -6.35
CA THR A 147 -13.31 -12.63 -7.79
C THR A 147 -14.23 -13.73 -8.30
N TYR A 148 -15.32 -13.31 -8.92
CA TYR A 148 -16.22 -14.19 -9.67
C TYR A 148 -15.88 -14.14 -11.14
N THR A 149 -15.63 -15.29 -11.75
CA THR A 149 -15.33 -15.43 -13.18
C THR A 149 -16.24 -16.46 -13.83
N LYS A 150 -16.83 -16.12 -14.97
CA LYS A 150 -17.65 -17.02 -15.73
C LYS A 150 -17.37 -16.90 -17.22
N VAL A 151 -16.92 -17.97 -17.83
CA VAL A 151 -16.88 -18.08 -19.30
C VAL A 151 -18.31 -18.29 -19.83
N VAL A 152 -18.75 -17.35 -20.65
CA VAL A 152 -20.15 -17.30 -21.11
C VAL A 152 -20.38 -18.17 -22.36
N VAL A 153 -19.33 -18.36 -23.20
CA VAL A 153 -19.39 -19.19 -24.41
C VAL A 153 -18.06 -19.94 -24.61
N PRO A 154 -18.03 -21.26 -24.63
CA PRO A 154 -19.13 -22.19 -24.27
C PRO A 154 -19.47 -22.04 -22.77
N MET A 155 -20.73 -22.20 -22.41
CA MET A 155 -21.16 -22.05 -21.02
C MET A 155 -20.44 -23.06 -20.13
N THR A 156 -19.48 -22.56 -19.32
CA THR A 156 -18.78 -23.36 -18.32
C THR A 156 -19.36 -23.06 -16.91
N VAL A 157 -18.92 -23.85 -15.96
CA VAL A 157 -19.22 -23.56 -14.55
C VAL A 157 -18.50 -22.27 -14.14
N ALA A 158 -19.21 -21.38 -13.47
CA ALA A 158 -18.57 -20.19 -12.89
C ALA A 158 -17.56 -20.62 -11.82
N THR A 159 -16.47 -19.91 -11.75
CA THR A 159 -15.50 -20.02 -10.67
C THR A 159 -15.63 -18.81 -9.74
N LEU A 160 -15.51 -19.06 -8.47
CA LEU A 160 -15.34 -18.04 -7.45
C LEU A 160 -13.98 -18.30 -6.81
N SER A 161 -13.09 -17.34 -6.91
CA SER A 161 -11.83 -17.35 -6.20
C SER A 161 -11.85 -16.23 -5.16
N ASP A 162 -11.26 -16.48 -4.04
CA ASP A 162 -11.09 -15.49 -2.99
C ASP A 162 -9.71 -15.63 -2.35
N GLU A 163 -9.17 -14.52 -1.96
CA GLU A 163 -7.94 -14.42 -1.21
C GLU A 163 -8.12 -13.42 -0.08
N ALA A 164 -7.63 -13.80 1.08
CA ALA A 164 -7.57 -12.93 2.23
C ALA A 164 -6.15 -12.97 2.78
N GLU A 165 -5.52 -11.83 2.86
CA GLU A 165 -4.25 -11.66 3.57
C GLU A 165 -4.47 -10.75 4.76
N ILE A 166 -4.14 -11.22 5.96
CA ILE A 166 -4.29 -10.44 7.19
C ILE A 166 -2.96 -10.48 7.93
N THR A 167 -2.36 -9.31 8.13
CA THR A 167 -1.13 -9.13 8.89
C THR A 167 -1.44 -8.51 10.25
N PHE A 168 -1.01 -9.20 11.28
CA PHE A 168 -1.03 -8.72 12.67
C PHE A 168 0.37 -8.27 13.04
N THR A 169 0.53 -7.00 13.36
CA THR A 169 1.81 -6.44 13.82
C THR A 169 1.67 -5.94 15.24
N ALA A 170 2.54 -6.38 16.12
CA ALA A 170 2.60 -5.97 17.51
C ALA A 170 3.89 -5.22 17.82
N THR A 171 3.80 -4.03 18.38
CA THR A 171 4.92 -3.28 18.95
C THR A 171 5.17 -3.78 20.37
N ILE A 172 6.25 -4.54 20.56
CA ILE A 172 6.60 -5.13 21.87
C ILE A 172 7.23 -4.06 22.78
N ASN A 173 8.10 -3.24 22.21
CA ASN A 173 8.72 -2.08 22.84
C ASN A 173 9.24 -1.12 21.74
N ASP A 174 9.88 -0.02 22.14
CA ASP A 174 10.39 1.04 21.24
C ASP A 174 11.39 0.53 20.18
N GLN A 175 11.96 -0.65 20.39
CA GLN A 175 12.96 -1.24 19.51
C GLN A 175 12.50 -2.55 18.85
N THR A 176 11.37 -3.12 19.28
CA THR A 176 10.99 -4.46 18.84
C THR A 176 9.55 -4.50 18.36
N THR A 177 9.37 -4.95 17.14
CA THR A 177 8.07 -5.30 16.56
C THR A 177 8.06 -6.77 16.15
N ALA A 178 6.90 -7.38 16.16
CA ALA A 178 6.71 -8.73 15.65
C ALA A 178 5.40 -8.79 14.88
N GLY A 179 5.37 -9.57 13.82
CA GLY A 179 4.17 -9.73 13.04
C GLY A 179 4.00 -11.13 12.50
N VAL A 180 2.77 -11.41 12.11
CA VAL A 180 2.39 -12.65 11.45
C VAL A 180 1.36 -12.34 10.39
N THR A 181 1.54 -12.92 9.21
CA THR A 181 0.62 -12.84 8.10
C THR A 181 -0.09 -14.19 7.94
N VAL A 182 -1.39 -14.14 7.79
CA VAL A 182 -2.24 -15.29 7.51
C VAL A 182 -2.86 -15.08 6.14
N THR A 183 -2.64 -16.01 5.24
CA THR A 183 -3.26 -16.03 3.91
C THR A 183 -4.29 -17.14 3.85
N ALA A 184 -5.47 -16.83 3.39
CA ALA A 184 -6.53 -17.79 3.12
C ALA A 184 -6.97 -17.68 1.66
N THR A 185 -7.00 -18.77 0.94
CA THR A 185 -7.40 -18.84 -0.47
C THR A 185 -8.54 -19.82 -0.67
N ASP A 186 -9.44 -19.51 -1.62
CA ASP A 186 -10.54 -20.37 -2.04
C ASP A 186 -11.54 -20.78 -0.93
N VAL A 187 -11.68 -19.96 0.13
CA VAL A 187 -12.58 -20.24 1.25
C VAL A 187 -14.05 -20.18 0.84
N LEU A 188 -14.41 -19.21 -0.02
CA LEU A 188 -15.79 -19.02 -0.50
C LEU A 188 -16.11 -19.89 -1.73
N SER A 189 -15.10 -20.34 -2.45
CA SER A 189 -15.29 -21.13 -3.66
C SER A 189 -15.99 -22.47 -3.44
N GLY A 190 -16.01 -22.96 -2.20
CA GLY A 190 -16.51 -24.29 -1.86
C GLY A 190 -15.66 -25.41 -2.46
N ALA A 191 -14.47 -25.09 -2.95
CA ALA A 191 -13.51 -26.08 -3.42
C ALA A 191 -13.14 -27.05 -2.30
N PRO A 192 -12.91 -28.33 -2.58
CA PRO A 192 -12.56 -29.29 -1.55
C PRO A 192 -11.18 -29.04 -0.91
N ALA A 193 -10.44 -28.04 -1.40
CA ALA A 193 -9.11 -27.68 -0.96
C ALA A 193 -8.98 -26.17 -0.75
N TYR A 194 -9.77 -25.59 0.16
CA TYR A 194 -9.42 -24.27 0.70
C TYR A 194 -8.10 -24.38 1.48
N ALA A 195 -7.27 -23.37 1.33
CA ALA A 195 -6.02 -23.30 2.08
C ALA A 195 -6.07 -22.10 3.05
N VAL A 196 -5.68 -22.34 4.28
CA VAL A 196 -5.34 -21.29 5.24
C VAL A 196 -3.92 -21.56 5.68
N ALA A 197 -3.03 -20.64 5.39
CA ALA A 197 -1.62 -20.78 5.66
C ALA A 197 -1.09 -19.58 6.44
N TRP A 198 -0.04 -19.79 7.18
CA TRP A 198 0.81 -18.73 7.70
C TRP A 198 1.77 -18.37 6.57
N SER A 199 1.55 -17.22 5.95
CA SER A 199 2.35 -16.80 4.78
C SER A 199 3.54 -15.91 5.14
N GLY A 200 3.58 -15.40 6.36
CA GLY A 200 4.69 -14.59 6.84
C GLY A 200 4.76 -14.60 8.36
N PHE A 201 5.97 -14.58 8.86
CA PHE A 201 6.28 -14.35 10.27
C PHE A 201 7.52 -13.48 10.33
N PHE A 202 7.53 -12.48 11.19
CA PHE A 202 8.74 -11.71 11.42
C PHE A 202 8.85 -11.20 12.85
N VAL A 203 10.09 -11.02 13.28
CA VAL A 203 10.46 -10.22 14.44
C VAL A 203 11.53 -9.25 14.01
N ASP A 204 11.27 -7.95 14.18
CA ASP A 204 12.19 -6.88 13.93
C ASP A 204 12.71 -6.32 15.26
N TYR A 205 14.01 -6.20 15.34
CA TYR A 205 14.69 -5.43 16.38
C TYR A 205 15.46 -4.27 15.74
N LYS A 206 15.24 -3.05 16.18
CA LYS A 206 15.89 -1.83 15.72
C LYS A 206 16.59 -1.15 16.89
N GLY A 207 17.84 -1.57 17.15
CA GLY A 207 18.74 -0.88 18.07
C GLY A 207 19.40 0.33 17.41
N ALA A 208 20.28 1.04 18.14
CA ALA A 208 21.02 2.17 17.60
C ALA A 208 21.99 1.73 16.49
N ASP A 209 22.75 0.66 16.76
CA ASP A 209 23.82 0.19 15.88
C ASP A 209 23.53 -1.18 15.25
N LEU A 210 22.51 -1.89 15.74
CA LEU A 210 22.12 -3.22 15.27
C LEU A 210 20.66 -3.23 14.88
N GLN A 211 20.37 -3.68 13.67
CA GLN A 211 19.03 -4.06 13.25
C GLN A 211 19.02 -5.57 12.95
N LEU A 212 17.99 -6.25 13.42
CA LEU A 212 17.82 -7.68 13.21
C LEU A 212 16.38 -7.96 12.81
N ARG A 213 16.20 -8.69 11.72
CA ARG A 213 14.92 -9.27 11.33
C ARG A 213 15.05 -10.77 11.23
N VAL A 214 14.09 -11.49 11.79
CA VAL A 214 13.95 -12.94 11.66
C VAL A 214 12.56 -13.25 11.14
N GLY A 215 12.46 -14.16 10.18
CA GLY A 215 11.23 -14.53 9.51
C GLY A 215 11.27 -14.11 8.03
N LYS A 216 10.21 -13.54 7.50
CA LYS A 216 10.20 -13.03 6.11
C LYS A 216 11.14 -11.85 5.98
N VAL A 217 12.17 -11.98 5.16
CA VAL A 217 13.19 -10.96 4.92
C VAL A 217 13.33 -10.67 3.44
N LYS A 218 13.73 -9.44 3.12
CA LYS A 218 14.06 -8.98 1.78
C LYS A 218 15.30 -8.10 1.83
N PRO A 219 16.50 -8.69 1.78
CA PRO A 219 17.72 -7.92 1.68
C PRO A 219 17.80 -7.16 0.35
N ALA A 220 18.48 -6.03 0.33
CA ALA A 220 18.78 -5.31 -0.89
C ALA A 220 19.83 -6.06 -1.71
N THR A 221 19.85 -5.82 -3.02
CA THR A 221 20.95 -6.24 -3.91
C THR A 221 22.29 -5.75 -3.38
N ILE A 222 23.31 -6.58 -3.41
CA ILE A 222 24.66 -6.25 -2.96
C ILE A 222 25.54 -6.01 -4.19
N GLY A 223 26.25 -4.88 -4.20
CA GLY A 223 27.08 -4.47 -5.33
C GLY A 223 26.23 -4.33 -6.60
N LEU A 224 26.68 -4.96 -7.68
CA LEU A 224 25.93 -5.04 -8.95
C LEU A 224 25.11 -6.33 -9.10
N GLY A 225 25.00 -7.14 -8.03
CA GLY A 225 24.20 -8.37 -8.01
C GLY A 225 24.92 -9.61 -8.52
N LEU A 226 26.25 -9.62 -8.63
CA LEU A 226 27.00 -10.81 -9.05
C LEU A 226 26.87 -11.98 -8.07
N ILE A 227 26.84 -11.69 -6.77
CA ILE A 227 26.72 -12.69 -5.71
C ILE A 227 25.29 -12.77 -5.18
N PHE A 228 24.66 -11.63 -4.98
CA PHE A 228 23.30 -11.55 -4.45
C PHE A 228 22.50 -10.44 -5.12
N ASP A 229 21.39 -10.82 -5.72
CA ASP A 229 20.33 -9.92 -6.13
C ASP A 229 19.14 -10.01 -5.17
N SER A 230 18.39 -8.92 -5.00
CA SER A 230 17.30 -8.84 -4.03
C SER A 230 16.27 -9.94 -4.20
N ASP A 231 15.99 -10.67 -3.14
CA ASP A 231 15.00 -11.75 -3.11
C ASP A 231 14.24 -11.78 -1.77
N ASP A 232 13.05 -12.37 -1.77
CA ASP A 232 12.21 -12.58 -0.60
C ASP A 232 12.33 -14.02 -0.12
N PHE A 233 12.70 -14.22 1.15
CA PHE A 233 12.81 -15.57 1.73
C PHE A 233 12.51 -15.59 3.23
N ASP A 234 12.33 -16.79 3.76
CA ASP A 234 12.19 -17.03 5.19
C ASP A 234 13.56 -17.30 5.81
N GLY A 235 14.03 -16.39 6.65
CA GLY A 235 15.37 -16.49 7.20
C GLY A 235 15.66 -15.43 8.26
N PHE A 236 16.85 -14.89 8.20
CA PHE A 236 17.26 -13.78 9.04
C PHE A 236 18.04 -12.74 8.25
N LEU A 237 17.95 -11.49 8.70
CA LEU A 237 18.72 -10.36 8.23
C LEU A 237 19.22 -9.57 9.43
N ALA A 238 20.52 -9.40 9.54
CA ALA A 238 21.17 -8.56 10.54
C ALA A 238 22.04 -7.51 9.84
N THR A 239 21.83 -6.25 10.19
CA THR A 239 22.67 -5.15 9.77
C THR A 239 23.19 -4.42 10.99
N TRP A 240 24.45 -4.04 10.99
CA TRP A 240 25.00 -3.24 12.08
C TRP A 240 26.12 -2.31 11.58
N VAL A 241 26.17 -1.14 12.17
CA VAL A 241 27.20 -0.13 11.95
C VAL A 241 28.33 -0.39 12.94
N TRP A 242 29.56 -0.56 12.45
CA TRP A 242 30.68 -0.93 13.32
C TRP A 242 31.24 0.26 14.12
N ASP A 243 31.34 1.41 13.53
CA ASP A 243 31.88 2.61 14.17
C ASP A 243 31.38 3.88 13.46
N THR A 244 30.44 4.56 14.10
CA THR A 244 29.83 5.79 13.56
C THR A 244 30.76 7.01 13.59
N GLU A 245 31.88 6.94 14.32
CA GLU A 245 32.81 8.08 14.41
C GLU A 245 33.93 8.01 13.34
N ASN A 246 34.22 6.82 12.82
CA ASN A 246 35.33 6.60 11.88
C ASN A 246 34.91 5.91 10.58
N ASP A 247 33.63 5.75 10.30
CA ASP A 247 33.05 5.09 9.13
C ASP A 247 33.72 3.76 8.75
N LEU A 248 33.94 2.89 9.77
CA LEU A 248 34.56 1.59 9.57
C LEU A 248 33.65 0.56 8.88
N GLY A 249 32.46 1.01 8.46
CA GLY A 249 31.59 0.26 7.58
C GLY A 249 30.37 -0.38 8.22
N ASP A 250 29.46 -0.72 7.34
CA ASP A 250 28.23 -1.42 7.64
C ASP A 250 28.38 -2.91 7.36
N TRP A 251 27.90 -3.72 8.27
CA TRP A 251 27.85 -5.16 8.11
C TRP A 251 26.43 -5.62 7.82
N THR A 252 26.31 -6.47 6.83
CA THR A 252 25.06 -7.15 6.52
C THR A 252 25.29 -8.65 6.53
N LEU A 253 24.51 -9.37 7.32
CA LEU A 253 24.52 -10.82 7.39
C LEU A 253 23.09 -11.32 7.23
N PHE A 254 22.86 -12.20 6.29
CA PHE A 254 21.56 -12.84 6.11
C PHE A 254 21.69 -14.28 5.62
N GLY A 255 20.63 -15.02 5.74
CA GLY A 255 20.59 -16.38 5.24
C GLY A 255 19.16 -16.91 5.22
N ASP A 256 18.88 -17.67 4.19
CA ASP A 256 17.72 -18.53 4.06
C ASP A 256 17.91 -19.74 4.98
N VAL A 257 16.81 -20.24 5.58
CA VAL A 257 16.86 -21.41 6.46
C VAL A 257 17.22 -22.68 5.71
N GLU A 258 17.06 -22.73 4.40
CA GLU A 258 17.22 -23.94 3.60
C GLU A 258 18.41 -23.86 2.62
N ASP A 259 18.69 -22.68 2.01
CA ASP A 259 19.47 -22.60 0.79
C ASP A 259 20.84 -21.92 0.89
N TYR A 260 20.97 -20.75 1.53
CA TYR A 260 22.22 -19.98 1.47
C TYR A 260 22.44 -19.02 2.65
N TYR A 261 23.70 -18.61 2.81
CA TYR A 261 24.13 -17.58 3.76
C TYR A 261 24.98 -16.56 3.04
N VAL A 262 24.75 -15.28 3.32
CA VAL A 262 25.51 -14.16 2.75
C VAL A 262 26.00 -13.24 3.85
N ALA A 263 27.27 -12.84 3.75
CA ALA A 263 27.88 -11.82 4.58
C ALA A 263 28.48 -10.74 3.68
N ASN A 264 28.15 -9.51 3.94
CA ASN A 264 28.72 -8.35 3.29
C ASN A 264 29.27 -7.37 4.33
N ILE A 265 30.35 -6.72 3.98
CA ILE A 265 30.84 -5.53 4.66
C ILE A 265 31.01 -4.43 3.61
N SER A 266 30.43 -3.27 3.87
CA SER A 266 30.57 -2.09 3.04
C SER A 266 31.13 -0.93 3.87
N PHE A 267 32.04 -0.17 3.29
CA PHE A 267 32.65 0.99 3.91
C PHE A 267 33.04 2.02 2.86
N ALA A 268 33.16 3.26 3.27
CA ALA A 268 33.57 4.34 2.42
C ALA A 268 35.04 4.68 2.64
N LEU A 269 35.72 5.10 1.59
CA LEU A 269 37.14 5.53 1.60
C LEU A 269 37.25 6.93 0.99
N GLY A 270 38.06 7.77 1.57
CA GLY A 270 38.35 9.12 1.11
C GLY A 270 37.83 10.20 2.04
N ASP A 271 38.28 11.44 1.80
CA ASP A 271 37.76 12.62 2.49
C ASP A 271 36.40 12.93 1.82
N GLU A 272 35.27 12.82 2.50
CA GLU A 272 33.91 13.00 1.99
C GLU A 272 33.27 11.73 1.36
N ASP A 273 33.76 10.52 1.73
CA ASP A 273 33.19 9.22 1.31
C ASP A 273 33.17 8.97 -0.23
N GLU A 274 34.20 9.43 -0.91
CA GLU A 274 34.29 9.42 -2.37
C GLU A 274 34.30 8.02 -3.01
N VAL A 275 34.65 6.97 -2.27
CA VAL A 275 34.72 5.58 -2.79
C VAL A 275 34.02 4.64 -1.85
N ALA A 276 32.90 4.07 -2.27
CA ALA A 276 32.26 2.95 -1.58
C ALA A 276 32.95 1.63 -1.97
N VAL A 277 33.23 0.80 -0.98
CA VAL A 277 33.85 -0.50 -1.13
C VAL A 277 33.01 -1.54 -0.44
N GLY A 278 32.63 -2.60 -1.13
CA GLY A 278 31.93 -3.75 -0.58
C GLY A 278 32.75 -5.04 -0.74
N VAL A 279 32.68 -5.90 0.25
CA VAL A 279 33.23 -7.25 0.20
C VAL A 279 32.14 -8.23 0.61
N THR A 280 31.79 -9.13 -0.30
CA THR A 280 30.74 -10.12 -0.10
C THR A 280 31.31 -11.52 -0.07
N ALA A 281 30.75 -12.35 0.78
CA ALA A 281 30.97 -13.79 0.79
C ALA A 281 29.63 -14.51 0.93
N SER A 282 29.43 -15.56 0.14
CA SER A 282 28.25 -16.42 0.27
C SER A 282 28.62 -17.91 0.34
N TYR A 283 27.75 -18.67 0.96
CA TYR A 283 27.86 -20.12 1.06
C TYR A 283 26.49 -20.78 0.84
N ASP A 284 26.43 -21.67 -0.13
CA ASP A 284 25.29 -22.52 -0.41
C ASP A 284 25.59 -23.95 0.09
N PRO A 285 24.95 -24.38 1.18
CA PRO A 285 25.17 -25.71 1.74
C PRO A 285 24.62 -26.85 0.88
N LEU A 286 23.61 -26.61 0.05
CA LEU A 286 23.01 -27.61 -0.83
C LEU A 286 23.89 -27.88 -2.06
N ALA A 287 24.36 -26.83 -2.71
CA ALA A 287 25.26 -26.94 -3.84
C ALA A 287 26.73 -27.13 -3.41
N LEU A 288 27.05 -27.01 -2.11
CA LEU A 288 28.41 -26.94 -1.56
C LEU A 288 29.24 -25.86 -2.27
N GLY A 289 28.60 -24.79 -2.67
CA GLY A 289 29.17 -23.67 -3.38
C GLY A 289 29.60 -22.54 -2.44
N MET A 290 30.72 -21.90 -2.72
CA MET A 290 31.18 -20.69 -2.05
C MET A 290 31.40 -19.61 -3.10
N ALA A 291 30.92 -18.41 -2.85
CA ALA A 291 31.20 -17.26 -3.68
C ALA A 291 31.78 -16.11 -2.86
N GLY A 292 32.45 -15.21 -3.54
CA GLY A 292 32.88 -13.96 -2.94
C GLY A 292 33.07 -12.91 -4.00
N SER A 293 32.77 -11.65 -3.68
CA SER A 293 33.02 -10.51 -4.55
C SER A 293 33.68 -9.34 -3.83
N LEU A 294 34.25 -8.48 -4.64
CA LEU A 294 34.67 -7.13 -4.28
C LEU A 294 33.94 -6.18 -5.20
N ASP A 295 33.21 -5.24 -4.64
CA ASP A 295 32.56 -4.16 -5.36
C ASP A 295 33.14 -2.80 -4.96
N LEU A 296 33.17 -1.90 -5.94
CA LEU A 296 33.67 -0.54 -5.81
C LEU A 296 32.65 0.38 -6.49
N ALA A 297 32.26 1.46 -5.83
CA ALA A 297 31.47 2.52 -6.45
C ALA A 297 32.05 3.88 -6.07
N PHE A 298 32.11 4.79 -7.01
CA PHE A 298 32.57 6.16 -6.78
C PHE A 298 31.93 7.13 -7.78
N THR A 299 31.86 8.39 -7.39
CA THR A 299 31.37 9.49 -8.21
C THR A 299 32.53 10.41 -8.61
N LEU A 300 32.43 10.99 -9.79
CA LEU A 300 33.40 11.92 -10.35
C LEU A 300 32.67 13.17 -10.84
N GLY A 301 33.31 14.32 -10.64
CA GLY A 301 32.79 15.63 -11.06
C GLY A 301 32.37 16.52 -9.88
N ASP A 302 32.30 17.83 -10.14
CA ASP A 302 32.02 18.82 -9.08
C ASP A 302 30.55 18.77 -8.58
N ASP A 303 29.66 18.10 -9.30
CA ASP A 303 28.24 17.92 -8.97
C ASP A 303 27.82 16.45 -9.09
N ASP A 304 28.74 15.48 -8.86
CA ASP A 304 28.50 14.02 -8.94
C ASP A 304 27.95 13.57 -10.32
N GLU A 305 28.42 14.17 -11.37
CA GLU A 305 27.90 13.96 -12.73
C GLU A 305 28.19 12.56 -13.30
N THR A 306 29.17 11.84 -12.75
CA THR A 306 29.55 10.51 -13.23
C THR A 306 29.63 9.52 -12.09
N THR A 307 28.79 8.49 -12.12
CA THR A 307 28.87 7.36 -11.21
C THR A 307 29.51 6.16 -11.91
N ILE A 308 30.50 5.55 -11.28
CA ILE A 308 31.15 4.33 -11.77
C ILE A 308 31.02 3.28 -10.67
N ALA A 309 30.45 2.12 -11.01
CA ALA A 309 30.42 0.97 -10.12
C ALA A 309 30.98 -0.27 -10.83
N ALA A 310 31.75 -1.04 -10.10
CA ALA A 310 32.37 -2.27 -10.61
C ALA A 310 32.32 -3.36 -9.55
N GLU A 311 31.99 -4.57 -9.95
CA GLU A 311 32.04 -5.75 -9.10
C GLU A 311 32.86 -6.85 -9.78
N ALA A 312 33.68 -7.55 -9.00
CA ALA A 312 34.41 -8.73 -9.45
C ALA A 312 34.17 -9.87 -8.47
N GLY A 313 33.71 -11.00 -8.98
CA GLY A 313 33.29 -12.14 -8.18
C GLY A 313 33.95 -13.45 -8.59
N VAL A 314 34.08 -14.36 -7.63
CA VAL A 314 34.52 -15.74 -7.81
C VAL A 314 33.49 -16.69 -7.23
N PHE A 315 33.31 -17.83 -7.87
CA PHE A 315 32.46 -18.90 -7.37
C PHE A 315 33.18 -20.24 -7.46
N TYR A 316 33.10 -21.02 -6.42
CA TYR A 316 33.72 -22.35 -6.31
C TYR A 316 32.70 -23.37 -5.79
N ALA A 317 32.39 -24.36 -6.58
CA ALA A 317 31.73 -25.59 -6.14
C ALA A 317 32.61 -26.81 -6.40
N THR A 318 32.89 -27.12 -7.66
CA THR A 318 33.85 -28.16 -8.08
C THR A 318 35.04 -27.59 -8.86
N THR A 319 34.84 -26.46 -9.50
CA THR A 319 35.85 -25.68 -10.26
C THR A 319 35.71 -24.22 -9.88
N LEU A 320 36.81 -23.49 -9.95
CA LEU A 320 36.79 -22.05 -9.75
C LEU A 320 36.31 -21.38 -11.04
N THR A 321 35.29 -20.55 -10.91
CA THR A 321 34.75 -19.71 -11.97
C THR A 321 34.75 -18.24 -11.52
N TYR A 322 34.61 -17.31 -12.43
CA TYR A 322 34.66 -15.89 -12.12
C TYR A 322 33.68 -15.07 -12.96
N ALA A 323 33.34 -13.90 -12.45
CA ALA A 323 32.52 -12.92 -13.13
C ALA A 323 33.00 -11.51 -12.82
N GLY A 324 32.62 -10.56 -13.65
CA GLY A 324 32.82 -9.13 -13.40
C GLY A 324 31.70 -8.34 -14.05
N ALA A 325 31.33 -7.24 -13.41
CA ALA A 325 30.35 -6.28 -13.91
C ALA A 325 30.88 -4.86 -13.72
N LEU A 326 30.48 -3.96 -14.61
CA LEU A 326 30.81 -2.55 -14.60
C LEU A 326 29.60 -1.74 -15.05
N THR A 327 29.25 -0.69 -14.33
CA THR A 327 28.32 0.34 -14.78
C THR A 327 28.96 1.71 -14.74
N ILE A 328 28.62 2.54 -15.71
CA ILE A 328 29.01 3.95 -15.77
C ILE A 328 27.76 4.73 -16.14
N ASP A 329 27.35 5.61 -15.25
CA ASP A 329 26.25 6.54 -15.48
C ASP A 329 26.82 7.95 -15.43
N THR A 330 26.64 8.72 -16.50
CA THR A 330 27.17 10.08 -16.58
C THR A 330 26.21 11.01 -17.29
N SER A 331 26.23 12.27 -16.91
CA SER A 331 25.59 13.36 -17.64
C SER A 331 26.63 14.30 -18.23
N LEU A 332 26.52 14.59 -19.51
CA LEU A 332 27.37 15.51 -20.24
C LEU A 332 26.50 16.66 -20.76
N ASP A 333 26.39 17.71 -20.00
CA ASP A 333 25.36 18.75 -20.18
C ASP A 333 23.94 18.13 -20.15
N ASP A 334 23.23 18.17 -21.27
CA ASP A 334 21.90 17.59 -21.39
C ASP A 334 21.89 16.11 -21.84
N LEU A 335 23.04 15.53 -22.14
CA LEU A 335 23.16 14.13 -22.57
C LEU A 335 23.35 13.21 -21.35
N GLY A 336 22.36 12.39 -21.04
CA GLY A 336 22.51 11.24 -20.16
C GLY A 336 23.14 10.07 -20.91
N LEU A 337 24.14 9.41 -20.32
CA LEU A 337 24.79 8.24 -20.88
C LEU A 337 24.94 7.18 -19.79
N ALA A 338 24.36 6.00 -20.01
CA ALA A 338 24.54 4.82 -19.20
C ALA A 338 25.26 3.74 -19.99
N ILE A 339 26.25 3.12 -19.39
CA ILE A 339 27.00 2.00 -19.95
C ILE A 339 27.01 0.89 -18.91
N ASP A 340 26.63 -0.31 -19.32
CA ASP A 340 26.80 -1.52 -18.54
C ASP A 340 27.67 -2.52 -19.31
N ALA A 341 28.47 -3.28 -18.59
CA ALA A 341 29.24 -4.37 -19.15
C ALA A 341 29.39 -5.49 -18.13
N HIS A 342 29.26 -6.72 -18.57
CA HIS A 342 29.46 -7.86 -17.69
C HIS A 342 30.13 -9.02 -18.42
N TYR A 343 30.88 -9.81 -17.66
CA TYR A 343 31.47 -11.06 -18.11
C TYR A 343 31.26 -12.13 -17.06
N VAL A 344 30.56 -13.17 -17.40
CA VAL A 344 30.18 -14.28 -16.49
C VAL A 344 30.60 -15.60 -17.14
N THR A 345 31.55 -16.28 -16.53
CA THR A 345 32.05 -17.57 -17.07
C THR A 345 30.98 -18.68 -16.94
N ALA A 346 31.06 -19.65 -17.82
CA ALA A 346 30.28 -20.87 -17.71
C ALA A 346 30.50 -21.55 -16.33
N GLY A 347 29.42 -21.84 -15.62
CA GLY A 347 29.48 -22.42 -14.28
C GLY A 347 29.66 -21.43 -13.13
N PHE A 348 29.70 -20.14 -13.38
CA PHE A 348 29.51 -19.13 -12.35
C PHE A 348 27.99 -19.03 -12.08
N VAL A 349 27.54 -19.74 -11.07
CA VAL A 349 26.10 -19.87 -10.74
C VAL A 349 25.89 -19.81 -9.21
N PRO A 350 26.23 -18.70 -8.54
CA PRO A 350 25.73 -18.48 -7.19
C PRO A 350 24.20 -18.54 -7.23
N SER A 351 23.58 -19.24 -6.29
CA SER A 351 22.12 -19.46 -6.27
C SER A 351 21.31 -18.16 -6.24
N THR A 352 21.95 -17.07 -5.86
CA THR A 352 21.35 -15.75 -5.62
C THR A 352 21.82 -14.67 -6.61
N SER A 353 22.60 -15.04 -7.65
CA SER A 353 23.09 -14.08 -8.64
C SER A 353 21.98 -13.61 -9.58
N GLY A 354 21.89 -12.31 -9.82
CA GLY A 354 21.04 -11.70 -10.84
C GLY A 354 21.56 -11.88 -12.27
N PHE A 355 22.78 -12.40 -12.46
CA PHE A 355 23.40 -12.55 -13.78
C PHE A 355 23.25 -13.94 -14.36
N THR A 356 23.00 -13.99 -15.67
CA THR A 356 23.00 -15.25 -16.42
C THR A 356 24.42 -15.75 -16.63
N ALA A 357 24.69 -17.01 -16.25
CA ALA A 357 25.97 -17.66 -16.50
C ALA A 357 26.27 -17.79 -17.99
N ASP A 358 27.56 -17.94 -18.34
CA ASP A 358 28.04 -18.11 -19.70
C ASP A 358 27.73 -16.92 -20.62
N ARG A 359 27.95 -15.69 -20.11
CA ARG A 359 27.64 -14.45 -20.84
C ARG A 359 28.78 -13.44 -20.79
N PHE A 360 28.99 -12.78 -21.93
CA PHE A 360 29.61 -11.47 -22.03
C PHE A 360 28.59 -10.52 -22.60
N GLY A 361 28.32 -9.40 -21.93
CA GLY A 361 27.35 -8.41 -22.37
C GLY A 361 27.89 -7.00 -22.26
N VAL A 362 27.44 -6.13 -23.15
CA VAL A 362 27.65 -4.67 -23.10
C VAL A 362 26.36 -4.02 -23.54
N GLY A 363 25.86 -3.11 -22.71
CA GLY A 363 24.76 -2.20 -22.99
C GLY A 363 25.25 -0.75 -23.02
N VAL A 364 24.70 0.06 -23.87
CA VAL A 364 24.91 1.50 -23.92
C VAL A 364 23.57 2.18 -24.15
N GLU A 365 23.21 3.09 -23.29
CA GLU A 365 22.02 3.93 -23.43
C GLU A 365 22.42 5.40 -23.42
N ALA A 366 21.85 6.15 -24.33
CA ALA A 366 22.01 7.60 -24.43
C ALA A 366 20.65 8.27 -24.47
N THR A 367 20.39 9.15 -23.52
CA THR A 367 19.15 9.95 -23.43
C THR A 367 19.48 11.43 -23.64
N TYR A 368 18.74 12.08 -24.51
CA TYR A 368 18.94 13.47 -24.83
C TYR A 368 17.61 14.22 -25.06
N PRO A 369 17.39 15.36 -24.39
CA PRO A 369 16.26 16.23 -24.68
C PRO A 369 16.45 16.96 -26.01
N LEU A 370 15.87 16.41 -27.07
CA LEU A 370 15.97 16.99 -28.42
C LEU A 370 15.35 18.40 -28.50
N THR A 371 14.32 18.62 -27.68
CA THR A 371 13.67 19.94 -27.47
C THR A 371 13.10 19.98 -26.05
N GLU A 372 12.55 21.14 -25.61
CA GLU A 372 11.84 21.26 -24.31
C GLU A 372 10.67 20.26 -24.14
N LYS A 373 10.24 19.59 -25.19
CA LYS A 373 9.09 18.69 -25.22
C LYS A 373 9.37 17.32 -25.81
N VAL A 374 10.56 17.09 -26.33
CA VAL A 374 10.90 15.82 -26.98
C VAL A 374 12.16 15.28 -26.36
N ASP A 375 12.03 14.15 -25.71
CA ASP A 375 13.14 13.35 -25.24
C ASP A 375 13.39 12.21 -26.21
N GLY A 376 14.66 11.91 -26.47
CA GLY A 376 15.07 10.80 -27.30
C GLY A 376 16.03 9.92 -26.55
N THR A 377 15.81 8.60 -26.61
CA THR A 377 16.69 7.58 -26.06
C THR A 377 17.17 6.68 -27.18
N LEU A 378 18.45 6.34 -27.17
CA LEU A 378 19.05 5.36 -28.06
C LEU A 378 19.79 4.35 -27.22
N SER A 379 19.42 3.09 -27.31
CA SER A 379 20.11 1.98 -26.64
C SER A 379 20.73 1.00 -27.64
N TRP A 380 21.80 0.38 -27.21
CA TRP A 380 22.47 -0.67 -27.93
C TRP A 380 22.89 -1.77 -26.96
N ASP A 381 22.40 -2.99 -27.20
CA ASP A 381 22.71 -4.16 -26.41
C ASP A 381 23.40 -5.22 -27.23
N TYR A 382 24.50 -5.73 -26.71
CA TYR A 382 25.28 -6.77 -27.32
C TYR A 382 25.67 -7.83 -26.30
N ALA A 383 25.40 -9.09 -26.58
CA ALA A 383 25.88 -10.18 -25.73
C ALA A 383 26.36 -11.39 -26.57
N MET A 384 27.36 -12.06 -26.01
CA MET A 384 27.94 -13.30 -26.52
C MET A 384 27.94 -14.37 -25.43
N ASP A 385 28.19 -15.64 -25.81
CA ASP A 385 28.60 -16.64 -24.84
C ASP A 385 29.99 -16.28 -24.25
N SER A 386 30.32 -16.78 -23.06
CA SER A 386 31.58 -16.44 -22.36
C SER A 386 32.81 -16.94 -23.10
N ALA A 387 32.68 -17.87 -24.03
CA ALA A 387 33.75 -18.32 -24.92
C ALA A 387 33.94 -17.37 -26.12
N MET A 388 33.12 -16.32 -26.24
CA MET A 388 33.08 -15.37 -27.37
C MET A 388 32.89 -16.06 -28.74
N ALA A 389 32.20 -17.20 -28.75
CA ALA A 389 32.04 -18.04 -29.95
C ALA A 389 30.70 -17.78 -30.65
N ALA A 390 29.65 -17.40 -29.93
CA ALA A 390 28.33 -17.14 -30.49
C ALA A 390 27.73 -15.84 -29.92
N VAL A 391 27.20 -14.99 -30.80
CA VAL A 391 26.41 -13.81 -30.42
C VAL A 391 25.02 -14.28 -30.05
N VAL A 392 24.51 -13.88 -28.89
CA VAL A 392 23.21 -14.28 -28.35
C VAL A 392 22.21 -13.13 -28.30
N THR A 393 22.71 -11.89 -28.20
CA THR A 393 21.91 -10.67 -28.27
C THR A 393 22.64 -9.63 -29.09
N HIS A 394 21.94 -8.92 -29.96
CA HIS A 394 22.46 -7.75 -30.66
C HIS A 394 21.27 -6.91 -31.12
N THR A 395 20.90 -5.95 -30.31
CA THR A 395 19.76 -5.06 -30.53
C THR A 395 20.17 -3.60 -30.52
N ILE A 396 19.43 -2.80 -31.27
CA ILE A 396 19.51 -1.34 -31.25
C ILE A 396 18.07 -0.87 -31.10
N GLU A 397 17.81 -0.06 -30.10
CA GLU A 397 16.50 0.51 -29.84
C GLU A 397 16.57 2.03 -29.84
N GLY A 398 15.54 2.65 -30.34
CA GLY A 398 15.41 4.10 -30.33
C GLY A 398 14.00 4.51 -29.96
N ASP A 399 13.89 5.39 -28.97
CA ASP A 399 12.64 5.91 -28.44
C ASP A 399 12.58 7.40 -28.57
N LEU A 400 11.40 7.92 -28.92
CA LEU A 400 11.10 9.33 -28.93
C LEU A 400 9.81 9.55 -28.15
N VAL A 401 9.88 10.38 -27.12
CA VAL A 401 8.74 10.76 -26.30
C VAL A 401 8.48 12.26 -26.47
N TYR A 402 7.31 12.59 -27.01
CA TYR A 402 6.84 13.97 -27.13
C TYR A 402 5.80 14.27 -26.04
N THR A 403 6.14 15.12 -25.09
CA THR A 403 5.23 15.60 -24.06
C THR A 403 4.30 16.67 -24.64
N VAL A 404 3.06 16.31 -24.91
CA VAL A 404 2.03 17.22 -25.44
C VAL A 404 1.56 18.15 -24.33
N ASN A 405 1.21 17.57 -23.18
CA ASN A 405 0.75 18.28 -22.00
C ASN A 405 1.18 17.55 -20.71
N ALA A 406 2.09 18.14 -19.96
CA ALA A 406 2.62 17.56 -18.71
C ALA A 406 1.57 17.47 -17.59
N ASP A 407 0.62 18.43 -17.53
CA ASP A 407 -0.41 18.44 -16.48
C ASP A 407 -1.39 17.26 -16.59
N THR A 408 -1.59 16.74 -17.79
CA THR A 408 -2.48 15.60 -18.08
C THR A 408 -1.70 14.32 -18.39
N SER A 409 -0.36 14.34 -18.33
CA SER A 409 0.53 13.27 -18.78
C SER A 409 0.22 12.80 -20.22
N GLU A 410 -0.17 13.74 -21.07
CA GLU A 410 -0.47 13.49 -22.48
C GLU A 410 0.83 13.39 -23.27
N THR A 411 1.10 12.23 -23.88
CA THR A 411 2.33 11.96 -24.62
C THR A 411 2.05 11.35 -25.99
N ALA A 412 2.99 11.54 -26.91
CA ALA A 412 3.09 10.77 -28.14
C ALA A 412 4.47 10.12 -28.19
N GLU A 413 4.50 8.80 -28.43
CA GLU A 413 5.69 7.98 -28.32
C GLU A 413 5.93 7.22 -29.63
N LEU A 414 7.19 7.08 -29.98
CA LEU A 414 7.64 6.27 -31.11
C LEU A 414 8.81 5.44 -30.63
N ASP A 415 8.70 4.13 -30.77
CA ASP A 415 9.75 3.17 -30.42
C ASP A 415 10.11 2.35 -31.65
N ALA A 416 11.38 1.96 -31.76
CA ALA A 416 11.81 1.03 -32.79
C ALA A 416 13.01 0.22 -32.29
N THR A 417 12.89 -1.09 -32.29
CA THR A 417 13.97 -2.03 -31.95
C THR A 417 14.41 -2.78 -33.21
N TYR A 418 15.70 -2.74 -33.50
CA TYR A 418 16.31 -3.53 -34.56
C TYR A 418 17.14 -4.68 -33.99
N ASN A 419 16.71 -5.91 -34.25
CA ASN A 419 17.46 -7.11 -33.89
C ASN A 419 18.39 -7.49 -35.05
N VAL A 420 19.70 -7.30 -34.83
CA VAL A 420 20.73 -7.54 -35.86
C VAL A 420 20.85 -9.01 -36.24
N LEU A 421 20.63 -9.93 -35.29
CA LEU A 421 20.78 -11.38 -35.53
C LEU A 421 19.70 -11.92 -36.45
N THR A 422 18.48 -11.49 -36.27
CA THR A 422 17.32 -11.91 -37.07
C THR A 422 17.08 -11.01 -38.27
N SER A 423 17.71 -9.85 -38.31
CA SER A 423 17.39 -8.73 -39.21
C SER A 423 15.93 -8.29 -39.08
N GLY A 424 15.37 -8.45 -37.89
CA GLY A 424 14.00 -8.07 -37.55
C GLY A 424 13.94 -6.62 -37.06
N ILE A 425 12.82 -5.97 -37.31
CA ILE A 425 12.48 -4.66 -36.78
C ILE A 425 11.11 -4.77 -36.11
N THR A 426 11.05 -4.39 -34.85
CA THR A 426 9.79 -4.10 -34.18
C THR A 426 9.67 -2.60 -34.03
N ALA A 427 8.56 -2.02 -34.44
CA ALA A 427 8.33 -0.60 -34.28
C ALA A 427 6.93 -0.35 -33.73
N SER A 428 6.81 0.61 -32.84
CA SER A 428 5.54 1.02 -32.26
C SER A 428 5.34 2.53 -32.29
N ALA A 429 4.06 2.92 -32.26
CA ALA A 429 3.67 4.31 -32.05
C ALA A 429 2.48 4.35 -31.09
N ALA A 430 2.56 5.19 -30.08
CA ALA A 430 1.52 5.39 -29.10
C ALA A 430 1.10 6.86 -29.00
N TYR A 431 -0.15 7.07 -28.64
CA TYR A 431 -0.65 8.36 -28.17
C TYR A 431 -1.43 8.08 -26.88
N LEU A 432 -0.95 8.64 -25.79
CA LEU A 432 -1.44 8.34 -24.46
C LEU A 432 -2.15 9.53 -23.85
N ASN A 433 -3.19 9.25 -23.10
CA ASN A 433 -3.93 10.20 -22.28
C ASN A 433 -4.53 11.39 -23.06
N TYR A 434 -4.94 11.18 -24.33
CA TYR A 434 -5.62 12.23 -25.11
C TYR A 434 -6.98 12.59 -24.48
N PRO A 435 -7.18 13.84 -24.02
CA PRO A 435 -8.45 14.27 -23.46
C PRO A 435 -9.47 14.49 -24.58
N LEU A 436 -10.29 13.47 -24.83
CA LEU A 436 -11.34 13.56 -25.86
C LEU A 436 -12.46 14.52 -25.46
N ALA A 437 -12.76 14.59 -24.17
CA ALA A 437 -13.65 15.54 -23.50
C ALA A 437 -13.32 15.57 -22.00
N ASP A 438 -14.00 16.44 -21.21
CA ASP A 438 -13.72 16.62 -19.79
C ASP A 438 -13.70 15.32 -18.96
N ASP A 439 -14.55 14.35 -19.33
CA ASP A 439 -14.69 13.08 -18.63
C ASP A 439 -14.15 11.88 -19.43
N TYR A 440 -13.56 12.09 -20.59
CA TYR A 440 -13.12 11.03 -21.50
C TYR A 440 -11.64 11.16 -21.85
N VAL A 441 -10.91 10.08 -21.64
CA VAL A 441 -9.50 9.96 -22.03
C VAL A 441 -9.33 8.80 -22.99
N LEU A 442 -8.66 9.04 -24.11
CA LEU A 442 -8.36 8.03 -25.13
C LEU A 442 -6.85 7.79 -25.17
N SER A 443 -6.45 6.54 -25.18
CA SER A 443 -5.07 6.13 -25.45
C SER A 443 -5.07 5.10 -26.58
N GLY A 444 -3.97 5.01 -27.31
CA GLY A 444 -3.80 4.01 -28.34
C GLY A 444 -2.35 3.75 -28.65
N LYS A 445 -2.04 2.49 -28.95
CA LYS A 445 -0.71 2.03 -29.41
C LYS A 445 -0.89 1.09 -30.58
N VAL A 446 0.00 1.19 -31.55
CA VAL A 446 0.11 0.26 -32.67
C VAL A 446 1.55 -0.21 -32.78
N ALA A 447 1.74 -1.47 -33.12
CA ALA A 447 3.06 -2.06 -33.30
C ALA A 447 3.11 -2.91 -34.57
N TYR A 448 4.30 -3.03 -35.16
CA TYR A 448 4.56 -3.83 -36.35
C TYR A 448 5.90 -4.55 -36.22
N ASP A 449 5.92 -5.81 -36.58
CA ASP A 449 7.13 -6.65 -36.63
C ASP A 449 7.45 -7.05 -38.06
N TYR A 450 8.70 -6.89 -38.46
CA TYR A 450 9.28 -7.30 -39.72
C TYR A 450 10.50 -8.20 -39.45
N PRO A 451 10.70 -9.35 -40.14
CA PRO A 451 10.01 -9.82 -41.38
C PRO A 451 8.77 -10.67 -41.12
N ALA A 452 8.34 -10.88 -39.88
CA ALA A 452 7.16 -11.68 -39.59
C ALA A 452 5.90 -11.09 -40.24
N ALA A 453 5.90 -9.79 -40.56
CA ALA A 453 4.78 -9.03 -41.10
C ALA A 453 3.53 -9.12 -40.21
N THR A 454 3.74 -9.17 -38.93
CA THR A 454 2.69 -9.17 -37.93
C THR A 454 2.45 -7.76 -37.41
N TYR A 455 1.23 -7.48 -36.99
CA TYR A 455 0.86 -6.18 -36.41
C TYR A 455 -0.05 -6.40 -35.22
N ALA A 456 0.05 -5.48 -34.27
CA ALA A 456 -0.81 -5.40 -33.12
C ALA A 456 -1.28 -3.96 -32.91
N GLY A 457 -2.41 -3.79 -32.22
CA GLY A 457 -2.90 -2.48 -31.86
C GLY A 457 -3.85 -2.56 -30.69
N VAL A 458 -3.81 -1.53 -29.85
CA VAL A 458 -4.74 -1.35 -28.74
C VAL A 458 -5.30 0.07 -28.77
N ALA A 459 -6.56 0.17 -28.38
CA ALA A 459 -7.19 1.47 -28.09
C ALA A 459 -7.97 1.34 -26.79
N THR A 460 -7.70 2.24 -25.84
CA THR A 460 -8.31 2.27 -24.52
C THR A 460 -9.06 3.59 -24.33
N LEU A 461 -10.33 3.49 -24.03
CA LEU A 461 -11.17 4.65 -23.67
C LEU A 461 -11.53 4.55 -22.19
N VAL A 462 -11.16 5.58 -21.43
CA VAL A 462 -11.56 5.74 -20.03
C VAL A 462 -12.62 6.81 -19.95
N TYR A 463 -13.77 6.48 -19.39
CA TYR A 463 -14.86 7.40 -19.11
C TYR A 463 -15.04 7.53 -17.58
N THR A 464 -14.80 8.72 -17.06
CA THR A 464 -15.03 9.07 -15.66
C THR A 464 -16.50 9.45 -15.47
N ILE A 465 -17.30 8.48 -14.97
CA ILE A 465 -18.75 8.68 -14.73
C ILE A 465 -18.98 9.57 -13.51
N ALA A 466 -18.15 9.38 -12.48
CA ALA A 466 -18.13 10.16 -11.24
C ALA A 466 -16.71 10.08 -10.63
N SER A 467 -16.45 10.86 -9.61
CA SER A 467 -15.14 10.85 -8.92
C SER A 467 -14.73 9.47 -8.37
N ASP A 468 -15.71 8.62 -8.11
CA ASP A 468 -15.59 7.28 -7.55
C ASP A 468 -15.94 6.16 -8.56
N MET A 469 -16.26 6.50 -9.81
CA MET A 469 -16.70 5.52 -10.81
C MET A 469 -16.08 5.77 -12.18
N LYS A 470 -15.41 4.76 -12.74
CA LYS A 470 -14.79 4.78 -14.05
C LYS A 470 -15.23 3.59 -14.88
N LEU A 471 -15.49 3.82 -16.15
CA LEU A 471 -15.66 2.78 -17.17
C LEU A 471 -14.45 2.81 -18.09
N THR A 472 -13.75 1.69 -18.18
CA THR A 472 -12.66 1.49 -19.15
C THR A 472 -13.18 0.54 -20.23
N ALA A 473 -13.01 0.93 -21.48
CA ALA A 473 -13.28 0.07 -22.62
C ALA A 473 -12.00 -0.02 -23.46
N GLU A 474 -11.59 -1.26 -23.74
CA GLU A 474 -10.38 -1.52 -24.51
C GLU A 474 -10.68 -2.45 -25.66
N GLY A 475 -10.08 -2.16 -26.80
CA GLY A 475 -10.11 -3.03 -27.97
C GLY A 475 -8.70 -3.29 -28.48
N ARG A 476 -8.39 -4.55 -28.74
CA ARG A 476 -7.10 -5.01 -29.28
C ARG A 476 -7.28 -5.74 -30.59
N VAL A 477 -6.28 -5.61 -31.46
CA VAL A 477 -6.14 -6.39 -32.68
C VAL A 477 -4.74 -6.97 -32.74
N ASP A 478 -4.64 -8.21 -33.19
CA ASP A 478 -3.37 -8.90 -33.38
C ASP A 478 -3.46 -9.82 -34.59
N SER A 479 -2.47 -9.75 -35.46
CA SER A 479 -2.39 -10.61 -36.65
C SER A 479 -1.73 -11.96 -36.39
N ASN A 480 -1.11 -12.17 -35.21
CA ASN A 480 -0.37 -13.38 -34.88
C ASN A 480 -1.16 -14.35 -33.98
N GLY A 481 -2.30 -13.94 -33.42
CA GLY A 481 -3.12 -14.77 -32.55
C GLY A 481 -4.09 -15.72 -33.25
N ALA A 482 -4.73 -16.60 -32.48
CA ALA A 482 -5.80 -17.46 -32.93
C ALA A 482 -7.08 -16.67 -33.28
N ALA A 483 -7.26 -15.50 -32.67
CA ALA A 483 -8.30 -14.53 -32.99
C ALA A 483 -7.67 -13.18 -33.37
N PHE A 484 -8.28 -12.48 -34.32
CA PHE A 484 -7.76 -11.19 -34.79
C PHE A 484 -8.08 -10.00 -33.88
N TRP A 485 -8.93 -10.19 -32.88
CA TRP A 485 -9.35 -9.10 -32.02
C TRP A 485 -9.78 -9.59 -30.63
N SER A 486 -9.63 -8.73 -29.65
CA SER A 486 -10.29 -8.85 -28.36
C SER A 486 -10.93 -7.52 -27.97
N ALA A 487 -11.86 -7.57 -27.06
CA ALA A 487 -12.46 -6.37 -26.48
C ALA A 487 -12.79 -6.62 -25.01
N GLU A 488 -12.51 -5.62 -24.20
CA GLU A 488 -12.85 -5.62 -22.78
C GLU A 488 -13.62 -4.36 -22.44
N ALA A 489 -14.53 -4.48 -21.47
CA ALA A 489 -15.13 -3.35 -20.81
C ALA A 489 -15.16 -3.61 -19.31
N GLN A 490 -14.60 -2.72 -18.53
CA GLN A 490 -14.53 -2.82 -17.07
C GLN A 490 -15.11 -1.57 -16.42
N LEU A 491 -16.04 -1.77 -15.50
CA LEU A 491 -16.53 -0.74 -14.59
C LEU A 491 -15.82 -0.91 -13.27
N ALA A 492 -15.09 0.13 -12.85
CA ALA A 492 -14.50 0.23 -11.53
C ALA A 492 -15.30 1.24 -10.70
N TYR A 493 -15.67 0.87 -9.50
CA TYR A 493 -16.42 1.71 -8.57
C TYR A 493 -15.82 1.65 -7.18
N ASN A 494 -15.32 2.79 -6.71
CA ASN A 494 -14.85 2.93 -5.34
C ASN A 494 -16.05 3.09 -4.40
N LEU A 495 -16.31 2.06 -3.60
CA LEU A 495 -17.44 2.00 -2.67
C LEU A 495 -17.21 2.82 -1.38
N GLY A 496 -15.99 3.28 -1.15
CA GLY A 496 -15.59 4.04 0.01
C GLY A 496 -14.08 3.97 0.24
N THR A 497 -13.64 4.42 1.39
CA THR A 497 -12.22 4.31 1.74
C THR A 497 -11.81 2.84 1.72
N ASN A 498 -10.83 2.50 0.87
CA ASN A 498 -10.23 1.17 0.80
C ASN A 498 -11.18 0.04 0.33
N THR A 499 -12.18 0.35 -0.48
CA THR A 499 -13.07 -0.70 -1.02
C THR A 499 -13.39 -0.42 -2.47
N ASP A 500 -12.97 -1.33 -3.34
CA ASP A 500 -13.14 -1.24 -4.78
C ASP A 500 -13.95 -2.41 -5.33
N LEU A 501 -14.93 -2.10 -6.15
CA LEU A 501 -15.73 -3.07 -6.90
C LEU A 501 -15.41 -2.94 -8.37
N THR A 502 -15.07 -4.05 -9.00
CA THR A 502 -14.87 -4.13 -10.45
C THR A 502 -15.88 -5.08 -11.07
N VAL A 503 -16.40 -4.72 -12.22
CA VAL A 503 -17.22 -5.61 -13.04
C VAL A 503 -16.74 -5.50 -14.48
N GLY A 504 -16.32 -6.60 -15.06
CA GLY A 504 -15.75 -6.62 -16.39
C GLY A 504 -16.39 -7.69 -17.30
N TYR A 505 -16.31 -7.41 -18.58
CA TYR A 505 -16.57 -8.39 -19.64
C TYR A 505 -15.46 -8.33 -20.67
N GLU A 506 -14.89 -9.45 -20.95
CA GLU A 506 -13.84 -9.64 -21.93
C GLU A 506 -14.28 -10.61 -23.01
N GLN A 507 -14.03 -10.27 -24.26
CA GLN A 507 -14.27 -11.15 -25.40
C GLN A 507 -12.94 -11.48 -26.08
N ASN A 508 -12.60 -12.76 -26.18
CA ASN A 508 -11.32 -13.28 -26.67
C ASN A 508 -10.15 -12.81 -25.79
N THR A 509 -9.79 -13.61 -24.81
CA THR A 509 -8.72 -13.28 -23.85
C THR A 509 -7.35 -13.16 -24.53
N TRP A 510 -6.53 -12.23 -24.04
CA TRP A 510 -5.11 -12.15 -24.38
C TRP A 510 -4.26 -12.54 -23.17
N SER A 511 -3.07 -13.05 -23.43
CA SER A 511 -2.22 -13.63 -22.39
C SER A 511 -1.17 -12.70 -21.81
N ASP A 512 -0.89 -11.54 -22.44
CA ASP A 512 0.27 -10.74 -22.06
C ASP A 512 0.12 -9.23 -22.29
N ASP A 513 1.05 -8.45 -21.70
CA ASP A 513 1.08 -7.00 -21.78
C ASP A 513 1.37 -6.54 -23.23
N ILE A 514 0.64 -5.54 -23.71
CA ILE A 514 0.89 -4.92 -25.01
C ILE A 514 2.28 -4.27 -25.09
N ASN A 515 2.91 -4.02 -23.94
CA ASN A 515 4.27 -3.47 -23.90
C ASN A 515 5.32 -4.53 -24.28
N ASP A 516 4.98 -5.82 -24.19
CA ASP A 516 5.81 -6.91 -24.68
C ASP A 516 5.17 -7.51 -25.95
N TYR A 517 5.50 -6.90 -27.09
CA TYR A 517 4.92 -7.27 -28.39
C TYR A 517 5.22 -8.72 -28.78
N ASP A 518 6.39 -9.25 -28.41
CA ASP A 518 6.83 -10.61 -28.77
C ASP A 518 5.98 -11.71 -28.10
N ALA A 519 5.31 -11.37 -27.01
CA ALA A 519 4.51 -12.31 -26.20
C ALA A 519 2.99 -12.14 -26.40
N MET A 520 2.52 -11.10 -27.10
CA MET A 520 1.09 -10.83 -27.24
C MET A 520 0.40 -11.87 -28.14
N THR A 521 -0.48 -12.67 -27.55
CA THR A 521 -1.30 -13.66 -28.25
C THR A 521 -2.76 -13.55 -27.82
N ILE A 522 -3.65 -13.31 -28.77
CA ILE A 522 -5.10 -13.35 -28.50
C ILE A 522 -5.57 -14.79 -28.66
N SER A 523 -6.18 -15.35 -27.60
CA SER A 523 -6.70 -16.72 -27.62
C SER A 523 -8.22 -16.75 -27.89
N ASP A 524 -8.69 -17.80 -28.58
CA ASP A 524 -10.11 -18.04 -28.85
C ASP A 524 -10.93 -18.47 -27.62
N THR A 525 -10.79 -17.74 -26.50
CA THR A 525 -11.66 -17.95 -25.34
C THR A 525 -12.85 -17.01 -25.43
N LEU A 526 -14.01 -17.58 -25.69
CA LEU A 526 -15.21 -16.82 -26.00
C LEU A 526 -15.89 -16.28 -24.72
N GLY A 527 -15.76 -14.98 -24.48
CA GLY A 527 -16.58 -14.21 -23.58
C GLY A 527 -16.49 -14.57 -22.08
N THR A 528 -15.72 -13.81 -21.32
CA THR A 528 -15.57 -13.96 -19.87
C THR A 528 -16.23 -12.79 -19.14
N LEU A 529 -17.12 -13.09 -18.21
CA LEU A 529 -17.67 -12.13 -17.25
C LEU A 529 -16.89 -12.24 -15.94
N SER A 530 -16.41 -11.13 -15.45
CA SER A 530 -15.72 -11.05 -14.16
C SER A 530 -16.40 -10.03 -13.24
N ALA A 531 -16.35 -10.26 -11.95
CA ALA A 531 -16.70 -9.29 -10.93
C ALA A 531 -15.75 -9.49 -9.75
N GLY A 532 -15.08 -8.43 -9.31
CA GLY A 532 -14.13 -8.44 -8.21
C GLY A 532 -14.54 -7.45 -7.14
N LEU A 533 -14.36 -7.82 -5.89
CA LEU A 533 -14.44 -6.94 -4.73
C LEU A 533 -13.11 -7.03 -4.00
N GLU A 534 -12.50 -5.88 -3.78
CA GLU A 534 -11.26 -5.74 -3.03
C GLU A 534 -11.48 -4.80 -1.84
N VAL A 535 -11.02 -5.20 -0.67
CA VAL A 535 -11.08 -4.41 0.56
C VAL A 535 -9.71 -4.42 1.22
N THR A 536 -9.11 -3.23 1.36
CA THR A 536 -7.83 -3.02 2.08
C THR A 536 -8.10 -2.35 3.43
N PHE A 537 -7.51 -2.79 4.54
CA PHE A 537 -7.74 -2.22 5.87
C PHE A 537 -6.51 -2.21 6.77
#